data_ad2f909aa804053d2547eb57b61cdec3
#
_entry.id   ad2f909aa804053d2547eb57b61cdec3
#
_cell.length_a   1.000
_cell.length_b   1.000
_cell.length_c   1.000
_cell.angle_alpha   90.00
_cell.angle_beta   90.00
_cell.angle_gamma   90.00
#
_symmetry.space_group_name_H-M   'P 1'
#
loop_
_entity.id
_entity.type
_entity.pdbx_description
1 polymer ?
#
loop_
_entity_poly.entity_id
_entity_poly.type
_entity_poly.pdbx_seq_one_letter_code
_entity_poly.pdbx_strand_id
1 'polypeptide(L)' 'MDSKQYYITLPDQTQKGPYDEKDLITRYQAGKYPKGTLVWHEGMDSWILIETMMQNVER' A
#
# COMPACT_ATOMS: atom_id res chain seq x y z
N MET A 1 14.74 -10.94 9.68
CA MET A 1 13.46 -10.51 9.48
C MET A 1 13.36 -9.44 8.53
N ASP A 2 12.80 -9.71 7.46
CA ASP A 2 12.70 -8.78 6.42
C ASP A 2 11.39 -8.16 6.35
N SER A 3 11.27 -6.95 6.80
CA SER A 3 10.03 -6.28 6.62
C SER A 3 10.12 -5.49 5.36
N LYS A 4 9.21 -5.72 4.46
CA LYS A 4 9.11 -4.93 3.28
C LYS A 4 8.58 -3.57 3.64
N GLN A 5 9.13 -2.57 3.00
CA GLN A 5 8.68 -1.21 3.20
C GLN A 5 7.83 -0.80 2.01
N TYR A 6 6.65 -0.33 2.31
CA TYR A 6 5.69 0.02 1.29
C TYR A 6 5.53 1.52 1.20
N TYR A 7 5.40 1.99 -0.01
CA TYR A 7 5.15 3.40 -0.28
C TYR A 7 3.77 3.51 -0.92
N ILE A 8 3.08 4.59 -0.65
CA ILE A 8 1.77 4.79 -1.25
C ILE A 8 1.72 6.13 -1.95
N THR A 9 0.86 6.22 -2.95
CA THR A 9 0.57 7.46 -3.64
C THR A 9 -0.94 7.64 -3.60
N LEU A 10 -1.36 8.71 -2.95
CA LEU A 10 -2.78 9.02 -2.87
C LEU A 10 -3.27 9.58 -4.19
N PRO A 11 -4.59 9.57 -4.42
CA PRO A 11 -5.12 10.07 -5.69
C PRO A 11 -4.79 11.53 -5.98
N ASP A 12 -4.45 12.29 -4.95
CA ASP A 12 -4.04 13.68 -5.14
C ASP A 12 -2.54 13.79 -5.39
N GLN A 13 -1.88 12.66 -5.62
CA GLN A 13 -0.45 12.58 -5.93
C GLN A 13 0.45 12.80 -4.73
N THR A 14 -0.10 12.73 -3.53
CA THR A 14 0.71 12.79 -2.33
C THR A 14 1.32 11.43 -2.08
N GLN A 15 2.64 11.39 -1.92
CA GLN A 15 3.33 10.14 -1.64
C GLN A 15 3.66 10.06 -0.17
N LYS A 16 3.47 8.90 0.40
CA LYS A 16 3.74 8.67 1.81
C LYS A 16 4.46 7.35 2.00
N GLY A 17 5.14 7.22 3.11
CA GLY A 17 5.83 5.99 3.45
C GLY A 17 7.18 6.31 4.01
N PRO A 18 7.93 5.30 4.34
CA PRO A 18 7.59 3.88 4.19
C PRO A 18 6.70 3.39 5.33
N TYR A 19 5.94 2.37 5.03
CA TYR A 19 5.08 1.70 6.02
C TYR A 19 5.36 0.21 6.01
N ASP A 20 5.20 -0.42 7.17
CA ASP A 20 5.22 -1.88 7.23
C ASP A 20 3.97 -2.43 6.59
N GLU A 21 4.05 -3.68 6.18
CA GLU A 21 2.89 -4.35 5.61
C GLU A 21 1.72 -4.35 6.59
N LYS A 22 2.01 -4.64 7.86
CA LYS A 22 0.99 -4.70 8.88
C LYS A 22 0.33 -3.35 9.07
N ASP A 23 1.14 -2.29 9.13
CA ASP A 23 0.65 -0.94 9.24
C ASP A 23 -0.25 -0.58 8.08
N LEU A 24 0.18 -0.95 6.90
CA LEU A 24 -0.56 -0.64 5.69
C LEU A 24 -1.93 -1.30 5.70
N ILE A 25 -1.96 -2.58 6.08
CA ILE A 25 -3.21 -3.31 6.13
C ILE A 25 -4.15 -2.70 7.16
N THR A 26 -3.63 -2.36 8.32
CA THR A 26 -4.43 -1.76 9.37
C THR A 26 -5.05 -0.45 8.91
N ARG A 27 -4.26 0.39 8.26
CA ARG A 27 -4.75 1.67 7.78
C ARG A 27 -5.77 1.50 6.67
N TYR A 28 -5.53 0.52 5.81
CA TYR A 28 -6.47 0.24 4.74
C TYR A 28 -7.83 -0.19 5.31
N GLN A 29 -7.80 -1.09 6.28
CA GLN A 29 -9.03 -1.58 6.88
C GLN A 29 -9.76 -0.50 7.66
N ALA A 30 -9.02 0.49 8.13
CA ALA A 30 -9.63 1.61 8.84
C ALA A 30 -10.20 2.65 7.89
N GLY A 31 -10.07 2.44 6.58
CA GLY A 31 -10.63 3.38 5.61
C GLY A 31 -9.79 4.63 5.42
N LYS A 32 -8.51 4.56 5.75
CA LYS A 32 -7.65 5.73 5.63
C LYS A 32 -7.25 6.04 4.20
N TYR A 33 -7.39 5.07 3.30
CA TYR A 33 -6.95 5.25 1.93
C TYR A 33 -8.14 5.26 1.00
N PRO A 34 -8.31 6.32 0.22
CA PRO A 34 -9.42 6.39 -0.73
C PRO A 34 -9.18 5.48 -1.92
N LYS A 35 -10.21 5.27 -2.69
CA LYS A 35 -10.09 4.52 -3.92
C LYS A 35 -9.09 5.20 -4.82
N GLY A 36 -8.31 4.40 -5.51
CA GLY A 36 -7.30 4.95 -6.41
C GLY A 36 -5.95 5.13 -5.78
N THR A 37 -5.82 4.79 -4.49
CA THR A 37 -4.53 4.83 -3.84
C THR A 37 -3.64 3.76 -4.41
N LEU A 38 -2.42 4.12 -4.77
CA LEU A 38 -1.45 3.18 -5.33
C LEU A 38 -0.44 2.80 -4.28
N VAL A 39 0.11 1.61 -4.42
CA VAL A 39 1.11 1.11 -3.49
C VAL A 39 2.26 0.51 -4.27
N TRP A 40 3.45 0.59 -3.69
CA TRP A 40 4.66 0.04 -4.30
C TRP A 40 5.63 -0.36 -3.21
N HIS A 41 6.35 -1.44 -3.44
CA HIS A 41 7.46 -1.79 -2.57
C HIS A 41 8.63 -2.17 -3.43
N GLU A 42 9.80 -2.19 -2.83
CA GLU A 42 11.02 -2.49 -3.55
C GLU A 42 10.92 -3.87 -4.17
N GLY A 43 11.28 -3.98 -5.43
CA GLY A 43 11.19 -5.22 -6.15
C GLY A 43 10.01 -5.30 -7.11
N MET A 44 9.05 -4.39 -6.97
CA MET A 44 7.93 -4.34 -7.91
C MET A 44 8.29 -3.52 -9.13
N ASP A 45 7.75 -3.93 -10.26
CA ASP A 45 8.01 -3.23 -11.51
C ASP A 45 7.22 -1.93 -11.62
N SER A 46 6.09 -1.87 -10.99
CA SER A 46 5.26 -0.68 -11.12
C SER A 46 4.32 -0.58 -9.93
N TRP A 47 3.69 0.57 -9.82
CA TRP A 47 2.70 0.79 -8.77
C TRP A 47 1.43 0.04 -9.11
N ILE A 48 0.76 -0.46 -8.07
CA ILE A 48 -0.52 -1.12 -8.26
C ILE A 48 -1.53 -0.51 -7.31
N LEU A 49 -2.80 -0.75 -7.57
CA LEU A 49 -3.85 -0.28 -6.68
C LEU A 49 -3.74 -1.00 -5.34
N ILE A 50 -3.91 -0.26 -4.27
CA ILE A 50 -3.82 -0.86 -2.95
C ILE A 50 -4.91 -1.92 -2.77
N GLU A 51 -6.05 -1.75 -3.40
CA GLU A 51 -7.11 -2.76 -3.37
C GLU A 51 -6.62 -4.09 -3.94
N THR A 52 -5.89 -4.02 -5.03
CA THR A 52 -5.36 -5.21 -5.67
C THR A 52 -4.38 -5.91 -4.75
N MET A 53 -3.53 -5.16 -4.09
CA MET A 53 -2.58 -5.76 -3.17
C MET A 53 -3.30 -6.44 -2.02
N MET A 54 -4.33 -5.79 -1.49
CA MET A 54 -5.05 -6.34 -0.35
C MET A 54 -5.79 -7.62 -0.69
N GLN A 55 -6.29 -7.72 -1.92
CA GLN A 55 -6.95 -8.93 -2.36
C GLN A 55 -5.99 -10.12 -2.34
N ASN A 56 -4.74 -9.87 -2.65
CA ASN A 56 -3.73 -10.93 -2.63
C ASN A 56 -3.29 -11.28 -1.22
N VAL A 57 -3.31 -10.31 -0.34
CA VAL A 57 -2.84 -10.51 1.02
C VAL A 57 -3.86 -11.20 1.89
N GLU A 58 -5.13 -10.98 1.61
CA GLU A 58 -6.18 -11.53 2.44
C GLU A 58 -6.54 -12.96 2.11
N ARG A 59 -5.71 -13.67 1.43
CA ARG A 59 -6.01 -15.04 1.00
C ARG A 59 -5.91 -16.07 2.11
#